data_278d06204546ff991d73e3844a629f87
#
_entry.id   278d06204546ff991d73e3844a629f87
#
_cell.length_a   1.000
_cell.length_b   1.000
_cell.length_c   1.000
_cell.angle_alpha   90.00
_cell.angle_beta   90.00
_cell.angle_gamma   90.00
#
_symmetry.space_group_name_H-M   'P 1'
#
loop_
_entity.id
_entity.type
_entity.pdbx_description
1 polymer ?
#
loop_
_entity_poly.entity_id
_entity_poly.type
_entity_poly.pdbx_seq_one_letter_code
_entity_poly.pdbx_strand_id
1 'polypeptide(L)'
;MEMKIYKLLSVILGSAMSFAFSSCENASNSFPDYEGGVSVYFAYQYPVRTIVLGNDPVVDNSADRQHKCAIYATMGGAYGGRNITIDIAVDNTLCDNLFFEDGSPVLPMPSTYYTLAGDKIKYNGEHWGNVEVQLTDAFFADEKALSNNYVIPVVMKKQTGADRILTGT
;
A
#
# COMPACT_ATOMS: atom_id res chain seq x y z
N MET A 1 34.75 47.08 -43.50
CA MET A 1 35.08 46.70 -42.10
C MET A 1 33.85 46.16 -41.34
N GLU A 2 32.65 46.43 -41.78
CA GLU A 2 31.41 46.01 -41.11
C GLU A 2 31.09 44.51 -41.16
N MET A 3 31.39 43.84 -42.31
CA MET A 3 31.06 42.43 -42.46
C MET A 3 31.82 41.46 -41.52
N LYS A 4 32.95 41.86 -40.96
CA LYS A 4 33.72 41.05 -40.00
C LYS A 4 33.13 41.08 -38.58
N ILE A 5 32.49 42.20 -38.24
CA ILE A 5 31.87 42.38 -36.91
C ILE A 5 30.61 41.48 -36.77
N TYR A 6 29.77 41.39 -37.79
CA TYR A 6 28.57 40.54 -37.76
C TYR A 6 28.91 39.05 -37.70
N LYS A 7 29.99 38.61 -38.36
CA LYS A 7 30.48 37.23 -38.24
C LYS A 7 31.04 36.92 -36.86
N LEU A 8 31.69 37.88 -36.21
CA LEU A 8 32.21 37.71 -34.86
C LEU A 8 31.05 37.69 -33.82
N LEU A 9 30.05 38.58 -33.99
CA LEU A 9 28.85 38.59 -33.13
C LEU A 9 28.03 37.32 -33.24
N SER A 10 27.85 36.75 -34.46
CA SER A 10 27.09 35.51 -34.66
C SER A 10 27.81 34.28 -34.08
N VAL A 11 29.13 34.24 -34.05
CA VAL A 11 29.90 33.16 -33.42
C VAL A 11 29.81 33.27 -31.88
N ILE A 12 29.86 34.48 -31.30
CA ILE A 12 29.72 34.68 -29.89
C ILE A 12 28.29 34.37 -29.39
N LEU A 13 27.26 34.75 -30.17
CA LEU A 13 25.88 34.45 -29.83
C LEU A 13 25.57 32.94 -29.95
N GLY A 14 26.16 32.25 -30.97
CA GLY A 14 26.03 30.80 -31.13
C GLY A 14 26.71 29.99 -30.03
N SER A 15 27.90 30.45 -29.54
CA SER A 15 28.56 29.77 -28.41
C SER A 15 27.91 30.04 -27.05
N ALA A 16 27.26 31.19 -26.85
CA ALA A 16 26.51 31.47 -25.63
C ALA A 16 25.23 30.61 -25.52
N MET A 17 24.58 30.26 -26.63
CA MET A 17 23.42 29.35 -26.63
C MET A 17 23.79 27.89 -26.35
N SER A 18 25.02 27.47 -26.60
CA SER A 18 25.46 26.07 -26.41
C SER A 18 25.65 25.73 -24.91
N PHE A 19 25.81 26.72 -24.05
CA PHE A 19 25.94 26.51 -22.58
C PHE A 19 24.61 26.51 -21.82
N ALA A 20 23.49 26.83 -22.49
CA ALA A 20 22.19 26.90 -21.81
C ALA A 20 21.46 25.53 -21.75
N PHE A 21 21.97 24.49 -22.41
CA PHE A 21 21.30 23.17 -22.45
C PHE A 21 21.92 22.12 -21.52
N SER A 22 22.94 22.44 -20.73
CA SER A 22 23.53 21.47 -19.80
C SER A 22 23.06 21.61 -18.35
N SER A 23 21.93 22.28 -18.11
CA SER A 23 21.44 22.55 -16.74
C SER A 23 20.22 21.75 -16.34
N CYS A 24 20.04 20.55 -16.87
CA CYS A 24 19.09 19.58 -16.32
C CYS A 24 19.72 18.18 -16.30
N GLU A 25 20.87 18.02 -15.67
CA GLU A 25 21.15 16.76 -15.02
C GLU A 25 20.19 16.70 -13.85
N ASN A 26 19.11 15.93 -13.98
CA ASN A 26 18.38 15.45 -12.82
C ASN A 26 19.42 14.73 -11.95
N ALA A 27 19.91 15.43 -10.91
CA ALA A 27 20.70 14.77 -9.91
C ALA A 27 19.88 13.58 -9.45
N SER A 28 20.37 12.37 -9.70
CA SER A 28 19.76 11.16 -9.15
C SER A 28 19.95 11.25 -7.64
N ASN A 29 18.97 11.83 -6.96
CA ASN A 29 18.95 11.87 -5.51
C ASN A 29 18.72 10.45 -5.01
N SER A 30 19.79 9.67 -4.91
CA SER A 30 19.75 8.40 -4.18
C SER A 30 19.75 8.73 -2.69
N PHE A 31 18.62 8.50 -2.03
CA PHE A 31 18.56 8.60 -0.58
C PHE A 31 18.99 7.26 0.02
N PRO A 32 19.85 7.26 1.03
CA PRO A 32 20.18 6.02 1.74
C PRO A 32 18.96 5.50 2.49
N ASP A 33 18.91 4.19 2.67
CA ASP A 33 17.93 3.59 3.55
C ASP A 33 18.12 4.12 4.99
N TYR A 34 17.06 4.08 5.77
CA TYR A 34 17.10 4.50 7.17
C TYR A 34 18.01 3.57 7.99
N GLU A 35 18.94 4.15 8.75
CA GLU A 35 19.92 3.41 9.57
C GLU A 35 19.26 2.44 10.58
N GLY A 36 18.04 2.76 11.03
CA GLY A 36 17.25 1.93 11.91
C GLY A 36 16.64 0.69 11.23
N GLY A 37 16.90 0.47 9.95
CA GLY A 37 16.44 -0.69 9.18
C GLY A 37 15.03 -0.59 8.65
N VAL A 38 14.65 -1.60 7.86
CA VAL A 38 13.37 -1.72 7.19
C VAL A 38 12.33 -2.35 8.12
N SER A 39 11.20 -1.69 8.25
CA SER A 39 10.08 -2.15 9.06
C SER A 39 8.86 -2.44 8.19
N VAL A 40 8.13 -3.50 8.48
CA VAL A 40 6.86 -3.84 7.82
C VAL A 40 5.69 -3.70 8.77
N TYR A 41 4.53 -3.28 8.25
CA TYR A 41 3.31 -3.09 9.02
C TYR A 41 2.08 -3.17 8.10
N PHE A 42 0.89 -3.38 8.68
CA PHE A 42 -0.35 -3.33 7.91
C PHE A 42 -0.65 -1.90 7.47
N ALA A 43 -0.95 -1.73 6.18
CA ALA A 43 -1.47 -0.49 5.65
C ALA A 43 -2.98 -0.39 5.91
N TYR A 44 -3.50 0.84 5.87
CA TYR A 44 -4.96 1.09 5.95
C TYR A 44 -5.63 0.48 7.20
N GLN A 45 -4.99 0.63 8.36
CA GLN A 45 -5.58 0.18 9.62
C GLN A 45 -6.80 1.03 10.02
N TYR A 46 -6.88 2.25 9.48
CA TYR A 46 -7.98 3.19 9.71
C TYR A 46 -8.03 4.21 8.54
N PRO A 47 -9.19 4.59 7.98
CA PRO A 47 -10.55 4.15 8.33
C PRO A 47 -10.91 2.75 7.80
N VAL A 48 -11.99 2.17 8.34
CA VAL A 48 -12.53 0.90 7.86
C VAL A 48 -12.90 1.03 6.38
N ARG A 49 -12.46 0.09 5.55
CA ARG A 49 -12.79 0.10 4.13
C ARG A 49 -14.27 -0.21 3.91
N THR A 50 -14.94 0.63 3.15
CA THR A 50 -16.29 0.36 2.65
C THR A 50 -16.22 -0.41 1.34
N ILE A 51 -16.98 -1.49 1.22
CA ILE A 51 -17.18 -2.25 -0.03
C ILE A 51 -18.45 -1.74 -0.70
N VAL A 52 -18.35 -1.28 -1.94
CA VAL A 52 -19.46 -0.77 -2.74
C VAL A 52 -19.85 -1.81 -3.77
N LEU A 53 -20.98 -2.49 -3.55
CA LEU A 53 -21.43 -3.61 -4.38
C LEU A 53 -22.05 -3.16 -5.72
N GLY A 54 -22.59 -1.95 -5.79
CA GLY A 54 -23.14 -1.37 -7.02
C GLY A 54 -22.04 -0.89 -7.98
N ASN A 55 -22.45 -0.44 -9.18
CA ASN A 55 -21.52 0.17 -10.11
C ASN A 55 -21.24 1.63 -9.68
N ASP A 56 -19.96 1.95 -9.46
CA ASP A 56 -19.54 3.31 -9.19
C ASP A 56 -19.13 3.99 -10.52
N PRO A 57 -19.71 5.16 -10.88
CA PRO A 57 -19.39 5.84 -12.13
C PRO A 57 -18.05 6.59 -12.09
N VAL A 58 -17.45 6.79 -10.93
CA VAL A 58 -16.26 7.63 -10.72
C VAL A 58 -15.02 6.79 -10.41
N VAL A 59 -15.18 5.71 -9.64
CA VAL A 59 -14.08 4.87 -9.18
C VAL A 59 -14.26 3.44 -9.70
N ASP A 60 -13.18 2.82 -10.17
CA ASP A 60 -13.21 1.39 -10.51
C ASP A 60 -13.39 0.56 -9.23
N ASN A 61 -14.59 0.05 -9.05
CA ASN A 61 -14.98 -0.85 -7.96
C ASN A 61 -15.25 -2.29 -8.43
N SER A 62 -14.60 -2.70 -9.52
CA SER A 62 -14.78 -4.04 -10.09
C SER A 62 -14.43 -5.16 -9.11
N ALA A 63 -13.46 -4.96 -8.22
CA ALA A 63 -13.13 -5.91 -7.15
C ALA A 63 -14.28 -6.03 -6.14
N ASP A 64 -14.84 -4.91 -5.69
CA ASP A 64 -15.97 -4.89 -4.76
C ASP A 64 -17.19 -5.62 -5.34
N ARG A 65 -17.47 -5.43 -6.64
CA ARG A 65 -18.55 -6.15 -7.35
C ARG A 65 -18.31 -7.66 -7.49
N GLN A 66 -17.06 -8.09 -7.40
CA GLN A 66 -16.69 -9.51 -7.32
C GLN A 66 -16.68 -10.01 -5.87
N HIS A 67 -17.14 -9.22 -4.93
CA HIS A 67 -17.11 -9.49 -3.49
C HIS A 67 -15.69 -9.69 -2.95
N LYS A 68 -14.72 -8.95 -3.51
CA LYS A 68 -13.31 -9.04 -3.17
C LYS A 68 -12.82 -7.78 -2.48
N CYS A 69 -11.90 -7.97 -1.57
CA CYS A 69 -11.07 -6.90 -1.03
C CYS A 69 -9.65 -7.42 -0.80
N ALA A 70 -8.77 -6.57 -0.30
CA ALA A 70 -7.40 -6.98 -0.02
C ALA A 70 -6.92 -6.38 1.29
N ILE A 71 -6.12 -7.16 2.01
CA ILE A 71 -5.39 -6.72 3.20
C ILE A 71 -3.98 -6.37 2.76
N TYR A 72 -3.61 -5.11 2.92
CA TYR A 72 -2.33 -4.58 2.48
C TYR A 72 -1.33 -4.48 3.62
N ALA A 73 -0.09 -4.80 3.30
CA ALA A 73 1.06 -4.48 4.13
C ALA A 73 2.00 -3.58 3.35
N THR A 74 2.69 -2.70 4.05
CA THR A 74 3.66 -1.77 3.50
C THR A 74 4.92 -1.75 4.35
N MET A 75 5.93 -1.03 3.90
CA MET A 75 7.18 -0.89 4.61
C MET A 75 7.58 0.58 4.78
N GLY A 76 8.45 0.82 5.74
CA GLY A 76 9.18 2.06 5.91
C GLY A 76 10.65 1.78 6.17
N GLY A 77 11.49 2.79 6.00
CA GLY A 77 12.92 2.68 6.23
C GLY A 77 13.76 2.31 5.00
N ALA A 78 13.15 2.00 3.85
CA ALA A 78 13.84 1.85 2.58
C ALA A 78 13.31 2.85 1.55
N TYR A 79 14.20 3.38 0.74
CA TYR A 79 13.85 4.27 -0.36
C TYR A 79 13.40 3.48 -1.60
N GLY A 80 14.03 2.35 -1.87
CA GLY A 80 13.67 1.44 -2.96
C GLY A 80 12.79 0.29 -2.51
N GLY A 81 12.00 -0.27 -3.44
CA GLY A 81 11.20 -1.46 -3.19
C GLY A 81 12.05 -2.67 -2.80
N ARG A 82 11.47 -3.63 -2.09
CA ARG A 82 12.15 -4.80 -1.53
C ARG A 82 11.41 -6.10 -1.87
N ASN A 83 12.16 -7.18 -1.89
CA ASN A 83 11.59 -8.52 -1.92
C ASN A 83 11.33 -8.98 -0.48
N ILE A 84 10.11 -8.76 0.00
CA ILE A 84 9.70 -9.10 1.37
C ILE A 84 8.61 -10.16 1.31
N THR A 85 8.68 -11.11 2.23
CA THR A 85 7.60 -12.08 2.47
C THR A 85 7.21 -12.00 3.94
N ILE A 86 5.92 -11.88 4.20
CA ILE A 86 5.34 -11.80 5.54
C ILE A 86 4.40 -12.98 5.73
N ASP A 87 4.64 -13.82 6.72
CA ASP A 87 3.70 -14.87 7.14
C ASP A 87 2.62 -14.23 8.01
N ILE A 88 1.37 -14.45 7.67
CA ILE A 88 0.19 -13.92 8.36
C ILE A 88 -0.68 -15.06 8.91
N ALA A 89 -1.46 -14.76 9.94
CA ALA A 89 -2.49 -15.66 10.45
C ALA A 89 -3.70 -14.86 10.95
N VAL A 90 -4.87 -15.46 10.89
CA VAL A 90 -6.07 -14.95 11.57
C VAL A 90 -5.99 -15.31 13.05
N ASP A 91 -6.23 -14.34 13.93
CA ASP A 91 -6.21 -14.52 15.37
C ASP A 91 -7.41 -13.80 16.00
N ASN A 92 -8.48 -14.55 16.22
CA ASN A 92 -9.74 -14.01 16.73
C ASN A 92 -9.62 -13.44 18.16
N THR A 93 -8.59 -13.83 18.92
CA THR A 93 -8.36 -13.31 20.28
C THR A 93 -8.00 -11.82 20.28
N LEU A 94 -7.58 -11.28 19.14
CA LEU A 94 -7.33 -9.84 18.98
C LEU A 94 -8.61 -8.99 19.11
N CYS A 95 -9.78 -9.60 19.01
CA CYS A 95 -11.07 -8.93 19.20
C CYS A 95 -11.56 -8.98 20.67
N ASP A 96 -10.91 -9.74 21.56
CA ASP A 96 -11.34 -9.93 22.92
C ASP A 96 -11.31 -8.60 23.71
N ASN A 97 -12.46 -8.22 24.27
CA ASN A 97 -12.63 -6.96 25.00
C ASN A 97 -12.31 -5.69 24.20
N LEU A 98 -12.38 -5.76 22.88
CA LEU A 98 -12.20 -4.61 22.00
C LEU A 98 -13.56 -4.04 21.60
N PHE A 99 -13.67 -2.70 21.66
CA PHE A 99 -14.89 -1.97 21.35
C PHE A 99 -14.58 -0.81 20.40
N PHE A 100 -15.54 -0.50 19.55
CA PHE A 100 -15.51 0.74 18.74
C PHE A 100 -15.80 1.96 19.66
N GLU A 101 -15.58 3.17 19.12
CA GLU A 101 -15.81 4.42 19.86
C GLU A 101 -17.27 4.60 20.32
N ASP A 102 -18.22 4.01 19.59
CA ASP A 102 -19.65 4.03 19.92
C ASP A 102 -20.03 2.99 21.00
N GLY A 103 -19.06 2.24 21.53
CA GLY A 103 -19.25 1.21 22.53
C GLY A 103 -19.72 -0.14 21.97
N SER A 104 -19.91 -0.28 20.67
CA SER A 104 -20.25 -1.57 20.06
C SER A 104 -19.03 -2.52 20.07
N PRO A 105 -19.24 -3.83 20.29
CA PRO A 105 -18.14 -4.78 20.34
C PRO A 105 -17.54 -4.99 18.94
N VAL A 106 -16.22 -5.12 18.87
CA VAL A 106 -15.53 -5.59 17.65
C VAL A 106 -15.71 -7.10 17.56
N LEU A 107 -16.35 -7.57 16.49
CA LEU A 107 -16.66 -8.98 16.32
C LEU A 107 -15.73 -9.60 15.26
N PRO A 108 -15.06 -10.73 15.55
CA PRO A 108 -14.31 -11.45 14.53
C PRO A 108 -15.28 -11.98 13.47
N MET A 109 -14.94 -11.81 12.20
CA MET A 109 -15.73 -12.33 11.08
C MET A 109 -15.72 -13.86 11.11
N PRO A 110 -16.89 -14.52 11.05
CA PRO A 110 -16.96 -15.98 10.95
C PRO A 110 -16.10 -16.49 9.79
N SER A 111 -15.34 -17.55 10.00
CA SER A 111 -14.46 -18.13 8.98
C SER A 111 -15.18 -18.67 7.75
N THR A 112 -16.49 -18.86 7.86
CA THR A 112 -17.35 -19.26 6.73
C THR A 112 -17.72 -18.10 5.81
N TYR A 113 -17.49 -16.85 6.22
CA TYR A 113 -17.88 -15.65 5.48
C TYR A 113 -16.81 -15.16 4.50
N TYR A 114 -15.60 -15.67 4.59
CA TYR A 114 -14.50 -15.26 3.72
C TYR A 114 -13.50 -16.37 3.48
N THR A 115 -12.67 -16.18 2.46
CA THR A 115 -11.44 -16.94 2.24
C THR A 115 -10.29 -15.98 1.98
N LEU A 116 -9.10 -16.31 2.48
CA LEU A 116 -7.87 -15.62 2.14
C LEU A 116 -7.19 -16.36 0.98
N ALA A 117 -6.64 -15.63 0.02
CA ALA A 117 -5.89 -16.21 -1.10
C ALA A 117 -4.61 -16.95 -0.66
N GLY A 118 -4.17 -16.74 0.58
CA GLY A 118 -3.02 -17.43 1.17
C GLY A 118 -2.69 -16.92 2.57
N ASP A 119 -1.64 -17.48 3.13
CA ASP A 119 -1.10 -17.15 4.45
C ASP A 119 0.14 -16.24 4.38
N LYS A 120 0.41 -15.64 3.22
CA LYS A 120 1.60 -14.82 2.98
C LYS A 120 1.26 -13.56 2.18
N ILE A 121 1.91 -12.46 2.58
CA ILE A 121 1.96 -11.23 1.80
C ILE A 121 3.36 -11.11 1.20
N LYS A 122 3.44 -10.89 -0.13
CA LYS A 122 4.70 -10.75 -0.88
C LYS A 122 4.77 -9.40 -1.56
N TYR A 123 5.92 -8.73 -1.47
CA TYR A 123 6.12 -7.39 -2.06
C TYR A 123 6.69 -7.43 -3.49
N ASN A 124 7.45 -8.48 -3.84
CA ASN A 124 7.99 -8.69 -5.19
C ASN A 124 8.74 -7.47 -5.78
N GLY A 125 9.56 -6.80 -4.97
CA GLY A 125 10.29 -5.61 -5.39
C GLY A 125 9.55 -4.28 -5.20
N GLU A 126 8.32 -4.32 -4.70
CA GLU A 126 7.50 -3.14 -4.42
C GLU A 126 7.67 -2.64 -2.97
N HIS A 127 7.03 -1.50 -2.65
CA HIS A 127 6.97 -0.96 -1.29
C HIS A 127 5.83 -1.56 -0.47
N TRP A 128 4.99 -2.37 -1.07
CA TRP A 128 3.79 -2.95 -0.51
C TRP A 128 3.48 -4.31 -1.12
N GLY A 129 2.63 -5.04 -0.45
CA GLY A 129 2.04 -6.28 -0.92
C GLY A 129 0.66 -6.47 -0.30
N ASN A 130 -0.06 -7.46 -0.75
CA ASN A 130 -1.38 -7.76 -0.22
C ASN A 130 -1.68 -9.26 -0.20
N VAL A 131 -2.75 -9.62 0.51
CA VAL A 131 -3.48 -10.87 0.37
C VAL A 131 -4.91 -10.57 0.00
N GLU A 132 -5.42 -11.21 -1.05
CA GLU A 132 -6.82 -11.07 -1.47
C GLU A 132 -7.74 -11.79 -0.47
N VAL A 133 -8.87 -11.15 -0.20
CA VAL A 133 -10.00 -11.69 0.57
C VAL A 133 -11.18 -11.84 -0.39
N GLN A 134 -11.75 -13.02 -0.47
CA GLN A 134 -13.01 -13.29 -1.15
C GLN A 134 -14.12 -13.46 -0.11
N LEU A 135 -15.14 -12.60 -0.14
CA LEU A 135 -16.35 -12.79 0.65
C LEU A 135 -17.22 -13.87 0.01
N THR A 136 -17.83 -14.68 0.84
CA THR A 136 -18.69 -15.80 0.42
C THR A 136 -20.16 -15.42 0.40
N ASP A 137 -20.98 -16.22 -0.25
CA ASP A 137 -22.44 -16.05 -0.24
C ASP A 137 -23.03 -16.15 1.18
N ALA A 138 -22.36 -16.88 2.09
CA ALA A 138 -22.79 -16.97 3.48
C ALA A 138 -22.72 -15.62 4.20
N PHE A 139 -21.75 -14.75 3.87
CA PHE A 139 -21.68 -13.38 4.38
C PHE A 139 -22.90 -12.56 3.93
N PHE A 140 -23.25 -12.64 2.65
CA PHE A 140 -24.36 -11.87 2.07
C PHE A 140 -25.74 -12.41 2.46
N ALA A 141 -25.83 -13.68 2.86
CA ALA A 141 -27.07 -14.30 3.32
C ALA A 141 -27.40 -14.02 4.81
N ASP A 142 -26.43 -13.50 5.58
CA ASP A 142 -26.64 -13.19 6.99
C ASP A 142 -27.09 -11.72 7.16
N GLU A 143 -28.32 -11.52 7.60
CA GLU A 143 -28.84 -10.17 7.93
C GLU A 143 -27.97 -9.43 8.95
N LYS A 144 -27.30 -10.14 9.83
CA LYS A 144 -26.38 -9.56 10.82
C LYS A 144 -25.13 -8.96 10.19
N ALA A 145 -24.73 -9.41 9.00
CA ALA A 145 -23.61 -8.83 8.27
C ALA A 145 -23.89 -7.37 7.85
N LEU A 146 -25.15 -6.96 7.77
CA LEU A 146 -25.56 -5.57 7.48
C LEU A 146 -25.55 -4.66 8.72
N SER A 147 -25.61 -5.24 9.90
CA SER A 147 -25.73 -4.51 11.18
C SER A 147 -24.52 -4.65 12.10
N ASN A 148 -23.71 -5.68 11.90
CA ASN A 148 -22.54 -5.95 12.73
C ASN A 148 -21.26 -5.47 12.02
N ASN A 149 -20.35 -4.90 12.81
CA ASN A 149 -19.01 -4.54 12.34
C ASN A 149 -18.06 -5.74 12.49
N TYR A 150 -18.13 -6.66 11.54
CA TYR A 150 -17.20 -7.77 11.48
C TYR A 150 -15.81 -7.32 11.01
N VAL A 151 -14.77 -7.83 11.64
CA VAL A 151 -13.38 -7.62 11.25
C VAL A 151 -12.69 -8.96 11.01
N ILE A 152 -11.72 -8.98 10.11
CA ILE A 152 -10.80 -10.11 9.95
C ILE A 152 -9.52 -9.77 10.73
N PRO A 153 -9.34 -10.31 11.95
CA PRO A 153 -8.22 -9.96 12.82
C PRO A 153 -6.96 -10.69 12.35
N VAL A 154 -6.10 -10.01 11.63
CA VAL A 154 -4.87 -10.59 11.05
C VAL A 154 -3.65 -10.13 11.80
N VAL A 155 -2.74 -11.06 12.09
CA VAL A 155 -1.44 -10.79 12.72
C VAL A 155 -0.30 -11.19 11.79
N MET A 156 0.76 -10.40 11.76
CA MET A 156 2.04 -10.76 11.15
C MET A 156 2.83 -11.63 12.12
N LYS A 157 3.16 -12.86 11.73
CA LYS A 157 3.88 -13.83 12.57
C LYS A 157 5.39 -13.77 12.35
N LYS A 158 5.81 -13.64 11.09
CA LYS A 158 7.22 -13.66 10.69
C LYS A 158 7.38 -12.85 9.41
N GLN A 159 8.54 -12.29 9.21
CA GLN A 159 8.95 -11.66 7.96
C GLN A 159 10.31 -12.18 7.48
N THR A 160 10.57 -12.04 6.17
CA THR A 160 11.87 -12.27 5.54
C THR A 160 12.10 -11.14 4.54
N GLY A 161 13.28 -10.55 4.53
CA GLY A 161 13.64 -9.43 3.65
C GLY A 161 13.39 -8.05 4.25
N ALA A 162 12.92 -7.97 5.50
CA ALA A 162 12.89 -6.77 6.33
C ALA A 162 13.61 -7.02 7.66
N ASP A 163 13.82 -5.98 8.46
CA ASP A 163 14.51 -6.10 9.74
C ASP A 163 13.53 -6.37 10.89
N ARG A 164 12.31 -5.84 10.83
CA ARG A 164 11.31 -5.99 11.89
C ARG A 164 9.87 -5.85 11.41
N ILE A 165 8.97 -6.39 12.22
CA ILE A 165 7.54 -6.12 12.16
C ILE A 165 7.24 -5.01 13.17
N LEU A 166 6.57 -3.92 12.73
CA LEU A 166 6.02 -2.93 13.66
C LEU A 166 4.68 -3.46 14.15
N THR A 167 4.64 -3.75 15.45
CA THR A 167 3.38 -4.00 16.16
C THR A 167 2.88 -2.66 16.70
N GLY A 168 1.60 -2.34 16.47
CA GLY A 168 0.97 -1.17 17.08
C GLY A 168 1.09 -1.22 18.61
N THR A 169 1.40 -0.07 19.20
CA THR A 169 1.34 0.13 20.65
C THR A 169 -0.06 0.54 21.05
#